data_c55610b6bf0656f4a315febe886809cf
#
_entry.id   c55610b6bf0656f4a315febe886809cf
#
_cell.length_a   1.000
_cell.length_b   1.000
_cell.length_c   1.000
_cell.angle_alpha   90.00
_cell.angle_beta   90.00
_cell.angle_gamma   90.00
#
_symmetry.space_group_name_H-M   'P 1'
#
loop_
_entity.id
_entity.type
_entity.pdbx_description
1 polymer ?
#
loop_
_entity_poly.entity_id
_entity_poly.type
_entity_poly.pdbx_seq_one_letter_code
_entity_poly.pdbx_strand_id
1 'polypeptide(L)'
;DSVSMCFNDGYAYVSQEITGDIEGNVTVRLYRFNLDTGSSDKIYEETGYGIGINSLKTYGSDTFFLKTSVSKDDKGLYSLEGKGIFRITGENTECLLDKNVYSYCIDADNNKLYYSGLGDGIIYEYDLGSGKSESIYESDNDTGYFYITFDGNYIWMDDEGYKNMAMYFNKQSNSLDYTLYQLDRDGKLVAKRTIPDEKKIFSIMHGDSRKMFMFSSVNNRIVYIDKSNIEKGDIKELR
;
A
#
# COMPACT_ATOMS: atom_id res chain seq x y z
N ASP A 1 -0.80 -15.88 9.96
CA ASP A 1 0.51 -15.35 9.62
C ASP A 1 0.37 -14.50 8.36
N SER A 2 0.64 -13.21 8.45
CA SER A 2 0.64 -12.30 7.31
C SER A 2 1.98 -12.43 6.59
N VAL A 3 1.95 -12.53 5.26
CA VAL A 3 3.15 -12.65 4.43
C VAL A 3 3.06 -11.63 3.30
N SER A 4 4.05 -10.75 3.23
CA SER A 4 4.27 -9.87 2.08
C SER A 4 5.51 -10.35 1.33
N MET A 5 5.49 -10.30 0.01
CA MET A 5 6.58 -10.82 -0.81
C MET A 5 6.81 -9.92 -2.03
N CYS A 6 8.09 -9.76 -2.38
CA CYS A 6 8.50 -9.16 -3.64
C CYS A 6 9.74 -9.87 -4.19
N PHE A 7 10.05 -9.59 -5.46
CA PHE A 7 11.18 -10.19 -6.17
C PHE A 7 12.06 -9.10 -6.77
N ASN A 8 13.36 -9.27 -6.68
CA ASN A 8 14.33 -8.37 -7.30
C ASN A 8 15.68 -9.07 -7.52
N ASP A 9 16.24 -8.93 -8.71
CA ASP A 9 17.60 -9.29 -9.09
C ASP A 9 18.05 -10.69 -8.61
N GLY A 10 17.23 -11.71 -8.89
CA GLY A 10 17.51 -13.10 -8.52
C GLY A 10 17.21 -13.45 -7.05
N TYR A 11 16.58 -12.55 -6.31
CA TYR A 11 16.18 -12.76 -4.93
C TYR A 11 14.66 -12.65 -4.74
N ALA A 12 14.14 -13.46 -3.80
CA ALA A 12 12.82 -13.26 -3.21
C ALA A 12 12.97 -12.68 -1.81
N TYR A 13 12.19 -11.65 -1.51
CA TYR A 13 12.11 -11.02 -0.20
C TYR A 13 10.77 -11.38 0.41
N VAL A 14 10.77 -11.93 1.62
CA VAL A 14 9.56 -12.48 2.26
C VAL A 14 9.49 -12.00 3.69
N SER A 15 8.40 -11.30 4.05
CA SER A 15 8.11 -10.98 5.44
C SER A 15 7.40 -12.16 6.12
N GLN A 16 7.65 -12.34 7.40
CA GLN A 16 6.98 -13.29 8.26
C GLN A 16 6.58 -12.59 9.55
N GLU A 17 5.33 -12.77 9.96
CA GLU A 17 4.84 -12.33 11.26
C GLU A 17 4.60 -13.57 12.14
N ILE A 18 5.19 -13.56 13.33
CA ILE A 18 5.06 -14.64 14.30
C ILE A 18 4.40 -14.05 15.53
N THR A 19 3.17 -14.48 15.80
CA THR A 19 2.47 -14.11 17.03
C THR A 19 3.21 -14.70 18.23
N GLY A 20 3.68 -13.85 19.13
CA GLY A 20 4.59 -14.27 20.21
C GLY A 20 3.88 -14.75 21.45
N ASP A 21 2.94 -13.98 21.99
CA ASP A 21 2.33 -14.22 23.29
C ASP A 21 0.89 -13.72 23.40
N ILE A 22 0.29 -14.01 24.55
CA ILE A 22 -1.07 -13.56 24.88
C ILE A 22 -1.18 -12.06 25.13
N GLU A 23 -0.07 -11.36 25.25
CA GLU A 23 0.00 -9.91 25.46
C GLU A 23 -0.07 -9.15 24.13
N GLY A 24 -0.01 -9.86 23.00
CA GLY A 24 -0.11 -9.28 21.65
C GLY A 24 1.22 -8.85 21.06
N ASN A 25 2.36 -9.31 21.61
CA ASN A 25 3.64 -9.13 20.96
C ASN A 25 3.74 -9.95 19.69
N VAL A 26 4.29 -9.35 18.66
CA VAL A 26 4.54 -9.96 17.35
C VAL A 26 6.02 -9.83 17.06
N THR A 27 6.64 -10.89 16.55
CA THR A 27 7.97 -10.83 15.96
C THR A 27 7.81 -10.79 14.45
N VAL A 28 8.28 -9.71 13.83
CA VAL A 28 8.36 -9.58 12.39
C VAL A 28 9.75 -9.91 11.91
N ARG A 29 9.86 -10.67 10.83
CA ARG A 29 11.11 -11.04 10.17
C ARG A 29 11.03 -10.72 8.70
N LEU A 30 12.15 -10.36 8.12
CA LEU A 30 12.31 -10.26 6.68
C LEU A 30 13.49 -11.14 6.26
N TYR A 31 13.20 -12.03 5.32
CA TYR A 31 14.16 -12.94 4.73
C TYR A 31 14.43 -12.56 3.28
N ARG A 32 15.67 -12.76 2.87
CA ARG A 32 16.10 -12.72 1.49
C ARG A 32 16.51 -14.13 1.06
N PHE A 33 15.88 -14.65 0.02
CA PHE A 33 16.16 -15.96 -0.57
C PHE A 33 16.84 -15.77 -1.91
N ASN A 34 18.02 -16.36 -2.10
CA ASN A 34 18.64 -16.42 -3.42
C ASN A 34 17.94 -17.50 -4.23
N LEU A 35 17.37 -17.13 -5.39
CA LEU A 35 16.55 -18.04 -6.20
C LEU A 35 17.38 -19.09 -6.96
N ASP A 36 18.67 -18.80 -7.23
CA ASP A 36 19.57 -19.71 -7.94
C ASP A 36 20.14 -20.80 -6.99
N THR A 37 20.54 -20.40 -5.79
CA THR A 37 21.21 -21.30 -4.83
C THR A 37 20.26 -21.88 -3.79
N GLY A 38 19.10 -21.31 -3.59
CA GLY A 38 18.15 -21.66 -2.54
C GLY A 38 18.61 -21.24 -1.12
N SER A 39 19.73 -20.52 -1.00
CA SER A 39 20.17 -20.01 0.30
C SER A 39 19.28 -18.88 0.79
N SER A 40 19.19 -18.70 2.10
CA SER A 40 18.39 -17.63 2.71
C SER A 40 19.13 -16.93 3.83
N ASP A 41 18.95 -15.63 3.92
CA ASP A 41 19.46 -14.77 4.97
C ASP A 41 18.29 -14.06 5.66
N LYS A 42 18.32 -13.99 6.99
CA LYS A 42 17.44 -13.09 7.75
C LYS A 42 18.08 -11.69 7.75
N ILE A 43 17.44 -10.73 7.08
CA ILE A 43 17.97 -9.37 6.90
C ILE A 43 17.34 -8.34 7.83
N TYR A 44 16.24 -8.70 8.51
CA TYR A 44 15.60 -7.84 9.51
C TYR A 44 14.84 -8.69 10.53
N GLU A 45 14.82 -8.25 11.79
CA GLU A 45 13.98 -8.80 12.85
C GLU A 45 13.68 -7.73 13.90
N GLU A 46 12.43 -7.67 14.30
CA GLU A 46 11.98 -6.82 15.41
C GLU A 46 10.83 -7.50 16.15
N THR A 47 10.76 -7.26 17.47
CA THR A 47 9.63 -7.73 18.29
C THR A 47 8.98 -6.53 18.96
N GLY A 48 7.67 -6.46 18.92
CA GLY A 48 6.89 -5.39 19.57
C GLY A 48 5.40 -5.66 19.53
N TYR A 49 4.65 -4.82 20.22
CA TYR A 49 3.21 -4.95 20.32
C TYR A 49 2.56 -4.61 18.96
N GLY A 50 1.83 -5.58 18.40
CA GLY A 50 1.05 -5.41 17.17
C GLY A 50 1.84 -4.88 15.97
N ILE A 51 3.16 -5.10 15.91
CA ILE A 51 3.97 -4.63 14.77
C ILE A 51 3.73 -5.49 13.53
N GLY A 52 3.85 -4.86 12.34
CA GLY A 52 3.71 -5.51 11.04
C GLY A 52 4.69 -4.95 10.01
N ILE A 53 5.03 -5.78 9.03
CA ILE A 53 5.75 -5.40 7.82
C ILE A 53 4.81 -5.60 6.63
N ASN A 54 4.51 -4.52 5.94
CA ASN A 54 3.60 -4.52 4.80
C ASN A 54 4.26 -3.94 3.55
N SER A 55 3.64 -4.21 2.40
CA SER A 55 3.94 -3.54 1.14
C SER A 55 5.41 -3.59 0.74
N LEU A 56 6.03 -4.77 0.78
CA LEU A 56 7.40 -4.96 0.29
C LEU A 56 7.51 -4.54 -1.17
N LYS A 57 8.49 -3.68 -1.47
CA LYS A 57 8.81 -3.22 -2.82
C LYS A 57 10.32 -3.17 -2.98
N THR A 58 10.78 -3.27 -4.22
CA THR A 58 12.19 -3.20 -4.54
C THR A 58 12.44 -2.17 -5.63
N TYR A 59 13.59 -1.50 -5.54
CA TYR A 59 14.09 -0.60 -6.56
C TYR A 59 15.62 -0.63 -6.57
N GLY A 60 16.23 -0.94 -7.71
CA GLY A 60 17.67 -1.18 -7.78
C GLY A 60 18.09 -2.31 -6.85
N SER A 61 19.09 -2.08 -6.01
CA SER A 61 19.54 -3.01 -4.97
C SER A 61 18.79 -2.86 -3.66
N ASP A 62 17.87 -1.91 -3.55
CA ASP A 62 17.21 -1.57 -2.30
C ASP A 62 15.86 -2.27 -2.17
N THR A 63 15.53 -2.65 -0.94
CA THR A 63 14.22 -3.19 -0.56
C THR A 63 13.55 -2.22 0.40
N PHE A 64 12.30 -1.90 0.11
CA PHE A 64 11.49 -0.98 0.90
C PHE A 64 10.34 -1.73 1.55
N PHE A 65 9.95 -1.30 2.75
CA PHE A 65 8.77 -1.82 3.42
C PHE A 65 8.09 -0.76 4.29
N LEU A 66 6.79 -0.90 4.42
CA LEU A 66 5.98 -0.12 5.36
C LEU A 66 5.96 -0.85 6.70
N LYS A 67 6.40 -0.18 7.76
CA LYS A 67 6.25 -0.66 9.12
C LYS A 67 4.98 -0.10 9.73
N THR A 68 4.20 -0.95 10.35
CA THR A 68 2.98 -0.59 11.07
C THR A 68 3.03 -1.13 12.49
N SER A 69 2.21 -0.55 13.37
CA SER A 69 1.94 -1.10 14.69
C SER A 69 0.48 -0.88 15.07
N VAL A 70 0.04 -1.60 16.09
CA VAL A 70 -1.27 -1.38 16.70
C VAL A 70 -1.05 -0.77 18.07
N SER A 71 -1.68 0.34 18.36
CA SER A 71 -1.75 0.89 19.71
C SER A 71 -3.10 0.63 20.34
N LYS A 72 -3.16 0.67 21.67
CA LYS A 72 -4.38 0.52 22.45
C LYS A 72 -4.51 1.73 23.35
N ASP A 73 -5.61 2.45 23.27
CA ASP A 73 -5.88 3.60 24.12
C ASP A 73 -6.32 3.18 25.55
N ASP A 74 -6.46 4.16 26.44
CA ASP A 74 -6.88 3.96 27.84
C ASP A 74 -8.32 3.36 27.96
N LYS A 75 -9.11 3.42 26.89
CA LYS A 75 -10.46 2.83 26.81
C LYS A 75 -10.43 1.42 26.22
N GLY A 76 -9.25 0.93 25.87
CA GLY A 76 -9.08 -0.39 25.26
C GLY A 76 -9.38 -0.44 23.78
N LEU A 77 -9.54 0.69 23.09
CA LEU A 77 -9.73 0.75 21.65
C LEU A 77 -8.38 0.62 20.94
N TYR A 78 -8.36 -0.20 19.90
CA TYR A 78 -7.19 -0.41 19.07
C TYR A 78 -7.17 0.57 17.90
N SER A 79 -6.01 1.13 17.61
CA SER A 79 -5.75 1.95 16.43
C SER A 79 -4.52 1.44 15.67
N LEU A 80 -4.60 1.45 14.33
CA LEU A 80 -3.46 1.20 13.47
C LEU A 80 -2.61 2.46 13.40
N GLU A 81 -1.31 2.31 13.54
CA GLU A 81 -0.32 3.37 13.39
C GLU A 81 0.68 2.99 12.29
N GLY A 82 0.92 3.89 11.35
CA GLY A 82 2.05 3.79 10.45
C GLY A 82 3.31 4.22 11.19
N LYS A 83 4.35 3.39 11.15
CA LYS A 83 5.66 3.68 11.75
C LYS A 83 6.69 4.13 10.71
N GLY A 84 6.22 4.37 9.51
CA GLY A 84 7.06 4.92 8.45
C GLY A 84 7.51 3.92 7.40
N ILE A 85 8.31 4.42 6.47
CA ILE A 85 8.89 3.64 5.38
C ILE A 85 10.36 3.39 5.68
N PHE A 86 10.75 2.13 5.60
CA PHE A 86 12.10 1.67 5.83
C PHE A 86 12.74 1.21 4.51
N ARG A 87 14.06 1.40 4.41
CA ARG A 87 14.87 0.91 3.30
C ARG A 87 15.95 -0.03 3.83
N ILE A 88 16.16 -1.12 3.10
CA ILE A 88 17.29 -2.02 3.30
C ILE A 88 18.19 -1.92 2.08
N THR A 89 19.46 -1.61 2.33
CA THR A 89 20.54 -1.59 1.34
C THR A 89 21.66 -2.50 1.82
N GLY A 90 21.81 -3.66 1.17
CA GLY A 90 22.75 -4.69 1.64
C GLY A 90 22.35 -5.24 3.01
N GLU A 91 23.17 -4.96 4.04
CA GLU A 91 22.92 -5.36 5.44
C GLU A 91 22.38 -4.21 6.30
N ASN A 92 22.28 -3.01 5.75
CA ASN A 92 21.86 -1.82 6.49
C ASN A 92 20.35 -1.59 6.36
N THR A 93 19.69 -1.34 7.48
CA THR A 93 18.29 -0.91 7.54
C THR A 93 18.21 0.51 8.09
N GLU A 94 17.52 1.38 7.38
CA GLU A 94 17.29 2.76 7.81
C GLU A 94 15.81 3.14 7.70
N CYS A 95 15.35 4.03 8.58
CA CYS A 95 14.06 4.66 8.47
C CYS A 95 14.19 5.87 7.53
N LEU A 96 13.62 5.77 6.32
CA LEU A 96 13.62 6.88 5.35
C LEU A 96 12.63 7.96 5.74
N LEU A 97 11.47 7.54 6.20
CA LEU A 97 10.34 8.41 6.47
C LEU A 97 9.67 7.98 7.77
N ASP A 98 9.93 8.72 8.85
CA ASP A 98 9.28 8.52 10.16
C ASP A 98 7.97 9.34 10.19
N LYS A 99 6.94 8.81 9.55
CA LYS A 99 5.60 9.41 9.49
C LYS A 99 4.52 8.34 9.49
N ASN A 100 3.30 8.77 9.77
CA ASN A 100 2.13 7.92 9.76
C ASN A 100 1.68 7.66 8.30
N VAL A 101 2.19 6.59 7.69
CA VAL A 101 1.95 6.22 6.29
C VAL A 101 0.94 5.08 6.22
N TYR A 102 -0.01 5.19 5.30
CA TYR A 102 -0.97 4.13 4.99
C TYR A 102 -0.53 3.25 3.83
N SER A 103 -0.11 3.85 2.73
CA SER A 103 0.33 3.14 1.52
C SER A 103 1.42 3.92 0.79
N TYR A 104 2.23 3.25 0.00
CA TYR A 104 3.27 3.91 -0.81
C TYR A 104 3.52 3.17 -2.12
N CYS A 105 4.10 3.87 -3.09
CA CYS A 105 4.64 3.32 -4.33
C CYS A 105 5.92 4.05 -4.74
N ILE A 106 6.66 3.48 -5.70
CA ILE A 106 7.97 3.97 -6.11
C ILE A 106 7.93 4.35 -7.58
N ASP A 107 8.37 5.57 -7.91
CA ASP A 107 8.72 6.02 -9.25
C ASP A 107 10.23 5.89 -9.42
N ALA A 108 10.63 4.72 -9.90
CA ALA A 108 12.02 4.37 -10.10
C ALA A 108 12.76 5.31 -11.07
N ASP A 109 12.09 5.73 -12.14
CA ASP A 109 12.67 6.56 -13.19
C ASP A 109 13.07 7.95 -12.71
N ASN A 110 12.34 8.48 -11.71
CA ASN A 110 12.57 9.82 -11.17
C ASN A 110 13.17 9.82 -9.76
N ASN A 111 13.56 8.66 -9.23
CA ASN A 111 14.11 8.53 -7.87
C ASN A 111 13.18 9.09 -6.80
N LYS A 112 11.87 8.84 -6.95
CA LYS A 112 10.82 9.34 -6.08
C LYS A 112 10.01 8.21 -5.46
N LEU A 113 9.40 8.52 -4.34
CA LEU A 113 8.43 7.69 -3.67
C LEU A 113 7.17 8.53 -3.45
N TYR A 114 6.01 7.98 -3.78
CA TYR A 114 4.74 8.57 -3.43
C TYR A 114 4.15 7.82 -2.24
N TYR A 115 3.51 8.53 -1.31
CA TYR A 115 2.85 7.90 -0.18
C TYR A 115 1.57 8.63 0.22
N SER A 116 0.63 7.89 0.77
CA SER A 116 -0.57 8.42 1.42
C SER A 116 -0.36 8.46 2.93
N GLY A 117 -0.74 9.55 3.56
CA GLY A 117 -0.79 9.63 5.01
C GLY A 117 -1.92 8.77 5.57
N LEU A 118 -1.77 8.29 6.80
CA LEU A 118 -2.80 7.53 7.48
C LEU A 118 -3.85 8.49 8.06
N GLY A 119 -5.01 8.58 7.42
CA GLY A 119 -6.15 9.35 7.91
C GLY A 119 -6.13 10.85 7.61
N ASP A 120 -5.20 11.36 6.78
CA ASP A 120 -5.10 12.78 6.45
C ASP A 120 -5.64 13.15 5.07
N GLY A 121 -5.91 12.15 4.22
CA GLY A 121 -6.45 12.38 2.86
C GLY A 121 -5.46 12.99 1.87
N ILE A 122 -4.17 12.99 2.19
CA ILE A 122 -3.12 13.66 1.42
C ILE A 122 -2.21 12.63 0.75
N ILE A 123 -1.83 12.92 -0.50
CA ILE A 123 -0.75 12.21 -1.20
C ILE A 123 0.48 13.10 -1.19
N TYR A 124 1.58 12.50 -0.83
CA TYR A 124 2.88 13.15 -0.75
C TYR A 124 3.84 12.56 -1.76
N GLU A 125 4.75 13.39 -2.24
CA GLU A 125 5.97 12.99 -2.92
C GLU A 125 7.14 13.04 -1.93
N TYR A 126 8.04 12.07 -2.01
CA TYR A 126 9.30 12.03 -1.28
C TYR A 126 10.44 11.82 -2.28
N ASP A 127 11.37 12.73 -2.32
CA ASP A 127 12.58 12.64 -3.14
C ASP A 127 13.64 11.81 -2.43
N LEU A 128 13.97 10.64 -2.98
CA LEU A 128 14.90 9.69 -2.38
C LEU A 128 16.35 10.21 -2.31
N GLY A 129 16.69 11.20 -3.14
CA GLY A 129 18.04 11.79 -3.16
C GLY A 129 18.22 12.88 -2.11
N SER A 130 17.24 13.76 -1.95
CA SER A 130 17.31 14.90 -1.02
C SER A 130 16.68 14.63 0.34
N GLY A 131 15.86 13.59 0.47
CA GLY A 131 15.09 13.28 1.68
C GLY A 131 13.94 14.28 1.96
N LYS A 132 13.55 15.09 0.97
CA LYS A 132 12.46 16.06 1.13
C LYS A 132 11.12 15.46 0.76
N SER A 133 10.11 15.85 1.51
CA SER A 133 8.72 15.47 1.27
C SER A 133 7.85 16.69 1.10
N GLU A 134 6.95 16.63 0.10
CA GLU A 134 5.95 17.67 -0.15
C GLU A 134 4.59 17.04 -0.47
N SER A 135 3.50 17.77 -0.17
CA SER A 135 2.15 17.34 -0.55
C SER A 135 1.92 17.67 -2.01
N ILE A 136 1.37 16.71 -2.77
CA ILE A 136 1.05 16.89 -4.20
C ILE A 136 -0.45 16.81 -4.49
N TYR A 137 -1.23 16.18 -3.61
CA TYR A 137 -2.68 16.08 -3.75
C TYR A 137 -3.34 16.05 -2.38
N GLU A 138 -4.48 16.73 -2.26
CA GLU A 138 -5.34 16.73 -1.08
C GLU A 138 -6.77 16.42 -1.53
N SER A 139 -7.41 15.46 -0.85
CA SER A 139 -8.77 15.06 -1.18
C SER A 139 -9.79 16.07 -0.65
N ASP A 140 -10.78 16.41 -1.48
CA ASP A 140 -11.94 17.23 -1.08
C ASP A 140 -12.87 16.52 -0.07
N ASN A 141 -12.67 15.23 0.12
CA ASN A 141 -13.47 14.42 1.04
C ASN A 141 -12.64 14.10 2.28
N ASP A 142 -13.29 14.07 3.46
CA ASP A 142 -12.70 13.61 4.74
C ASP A 142 -12.29 12.11 4.75
N THR A 143 -12.05 11.53 3.58
CA THR A 143 -11.67 10.13 3.40
C THR A 143 -10.16 10.01 3.42
N GLY A 144 -9.62 9.78 4.59
CA GLY A 144 -8.20 9.86 4.85
C GLY A 144 -7.36 8.60 4.55
N TYR A 145 -7.90 7.57 3.87
CA TYR A 145 -7.23 6.29 3.70
C TYR A 145 -7.19 5.90 2.22
N PHE A 146 -6.10 6.26 1.54
CA PHE A 146 -5.91 5.91 0.14
C PHE A 146 -4.86 4.83 -0.03
N TYR A 147 -5.25 3.72 -0.64
CA TYR A 147 -4.28 2.78 -1.20
C TYR A 147 -3.76 3.34 -2.53
N ILE A 148 -2.45 3.30 -2.74
CA ILE A 148 -1.82 3.88 -3.93
C ILE A 148 -0.91 2.89 -4.65
N THR A 149 -0.85 3.01 -5.98
CA THR A 149 0.12 2.32 -6.82
C THR A 149 0.56 3.25 -7.96
N PHE A 150 1.70 2.93 -8.57
CA PHE A 150 2.26 3.69 -9.69
C PHE A 150 2.50 2.77 -10.88
N ASP A 151 2.16 3.22 -12.08
CA ASP A 151 2.25 2.40 -13.30
C ASP A 151 3.32 2.86 -14.29
N GLY A 152 4.21 3.75 -13.87
CA GLY A 152 5.22 4.37 -14.71
C GLY A 152 4.81 5.72 -15.31
N ASN A 153 3.50 6.05 -15.33
CA ASN A 153 2.98 7.32 -15.86
C ASN A 153 2.08 8.04 -14.88
N TYR A 154 1.26 7.30 -14.14
CA TYR A 154 0.22 7.83 -13.28
C TYR A 154 0.28 7.21 -11.90
N ILE A 155 -0.08 8.02 -10.91
CA ILE A 155 -0.39 7.55 -9.56
C ILE A 155 -1.87 7.17 -9.58
N TRP A 156 -2.15 5.93 -9.24
CA TRP A 156 -3.50 5.40 -9.07
C TRP A 156 -3.79 5.29 -7.59
N MET A 157 -4.96 5.74 -7.18
CA MET A 157 -5.38 5.64 -5.80
C MET A 157 -6.84 5.23 -5.69
N ASP A 158 -7.18 4.59 -4.59
CA ASP A 158 -8.54 4.22 -4.24
C ASP A 158 -8.86 4.55 -2.79
N ASP A 159 -10.16 4.59 -2.48
CA ASP A 159 -10.69 4.87 -1.15
C ASP A 159 -11.07 3.60 -0.34
N GLU A 160 -10.50 2.44 -0.69
CA GLU A 160 -10.81 1.17 -0.04
C GLU A 160 -10.53 1.21 1.47
N GLY A 161 -9.44 1.82 1.89
CA GLY A 161 -9.08 1.93 3.29
C GLY A 161 -10.15 2.60 4.13
N TYR A 162 -10.78 3.65 3.62
CA TYR A 162 -11.91 4.31 4.27
C TYR A 162 -13.12 3.39 4.40
N LYS A 163 -13.48 2.66 3.36
CA LYS A 163 -14.61 1.72 3.37
C LYS A 163 -14.43 0.65 4.42
N ASN A 164 -13.25 0.05 4.46
CA ASN A 164 -12.92 -0.99 5.43
C ASN A 164 -13.02 -0.45 6.87
N MET A 165 -12.49 0.74 7.12
CA MET A 165 -12.57 1.40 8.42
C MET A 165 -14.01 1.78 8.78
N ALA A 166 -14.78 2.37 7.86
CA ALA A 166 -16.18 2.74 8.10
C ALA A 166 -17.06 1.52 8.38
N MET A 167 -16.86 0.41 7.68
CA MET A 167 -17.56 -0.84 7.92
C MET A 167 -17.23 -1.43 9.29
N TYR A 168 -15.97 -1.35 9.71
CA TYR A 168 -15.54 -1.86 10.99
C TYR A 168 -16.11 -1.06 12.19
N PHE A 169 -16.12 0.28 12.08
CA PHE A 169 -16.53 1.15 13.19
C PHE A 169 -18.03 1.46 13.23
N ASN A 170 -18.70 1.56 12.09
CA ASN A 170 -20.07 2.08 12.06
C ASN A 170 -21.17 1.04 11.97
N LYS A 171 -20.94 -0.26 11.86
CA LYS A 171 -21.97 -1.30 11.78
C LYS A 171 -23.21 -1.00 10.89
N GLN A 172 -23.30 0.19 10.31
CA GLN A 172 -24.31 0.62 9.35
C GLN A 172 -23.63 0.63 7.98
N SER A 173 -23.60 -0.51 7.33
CA SER A 173 -23.19 -0.61 5.92
C SER A 173 -24.31 -0.07 5.03
N ASN A 174 -24.47 1.23 4.98
CA ASN A 174 -25.01 1.81 3.77
C ASN A 174 -23.95 1.57 2.70
N SER A 175 -24.35 1.06 1.54
CA SER A 175 -23.45 0.75 0.43
C SER A 175 -22.47 1.89 0.20
N LEU A 176 -21.17 1.61 0.36
CA LEU A 176 -20.13 2.58 0.09
C LEU A 176 -19.61 2.33 -1.32
N ASP A 177 -19.81 3.28 -2.20
CA ASP A 177 -19.27 3.22 -3.54
C ASP A 177 -17.75 3.27 -3.51
N TYR A 178 -17.11 2.51 -4.37
CA TYR A 178 -15.66 2.49 -4.53
C TYR A 178 -15.23 3.60 -5.49
N THR A 179 -14.25 4.41 -5.13
CA THR A 179 -13.76 5.48 -5.98
C THR A 179 -12.32 5.24 -6.38
N LEU A 180 -12.10 5.22 -7.69
CA LEU A 180 -10.79 5.13 -8.33
C LEU A 180 -10.38 6.51 -8.83
N TYR A 181 -9.15 6.93 -8.53
CA TYR A 181 -8.57 8.19 -8.95
C TYR A 181 -7.31 7.92 -9.77
N GLN A 182 -7.07 8.76 -10.76
CA GLN A 182 -5.86 8.82 -11.56
C GLN A 182 -5.24 10.20 -11.43
N LEU A 183 -4.04 10.29 -10.90
CA LEU A 183 -3.26 11.51 -10.81
C LEU A 183 -2.06 11.42 -11.76
N ASP A 184 -1.64 12.56 -12.32
CA ASP A 184 -0.31 12.64 -12.92
C ASP A 184 0.80 12.66 -11.85
N ARG A 185 2.06 12.71 -12.28
CA ARG A 185 3.21 12.71 -11.37
C ARG A 185 3.29 13.94 -10.47
N ASP A 186 2.69 15.05 -10.88
CA ASP A 186 2.64 16.30 -10.12
C ASP A 186 1.43 16.34 -9.16
N GLY A 187 0.67 15.24 -9.08
CA GLY A 187 -0.51 15.13 -8.21
C GLY A 187 -1.79 15.72 -8.79
N LYS A 188 -1.79 16.19 -10.03
CA LYS A 188 -3.00 16.73 -10.66
C LYS A 188 -3.96 15.60 -11.00
N LEU A 189 -5.22 15.76 -10.60
CA LEU A 189 -6.29 14.82 -10.94
C LEU A 189 -6.54 14.81 -12.44
N VAL A 190 -6.32 13.66 -13.07
CA VAL A 190 -6.54 13.41 -14.50
C VAL A 190 -7.92 12.82 -14.74
N ALA A 191 -8.30 11.81 -13.94
CA ALA A 191 -9.60 11.18 -14.01
C ALA A 191 -10.05 10.65 -12.65
N LYS A 192 -11.36 10.58 -12.46
CA LYS A 192 -11.99 10.03 -11.27
C LYS A 192 -13.20 9.21 -11.68
N ARG A 193 -13.37 8.04 -11.05
CA ARG A 193 -14.53 7.19 -11.27
C ARG A 193 -15.07 6.62 -9.97
N THR A 194 -16.35 6.86 -9.71
CA THR A 194 -17.08 6.16 -8.67
C THR A 194 -17.73 4.89 -9.25
N ILE A 195 -17.45 3.77 -8.63
CA ILE A 195 -17.96 2.44 -8.99
C ILE A 195 -18.97 2.05 -7.91
N PRO A 196 -20.23 1.78 -8.28
CA PRO A 196 -21.27 1.42 -7.31
C PRO A 196 -20.89 0.17 -6.49
N ASP A 197 -21.26 0.15 -5.23
CA ASP A 197 -20.96 -0.94 -4.28
C ASP A 197 -21.47 -2.31 -4.76
N GLU A 198 -22.52 -2.36 -5.55
CA GLU A 198 -23.03 -3.60 -6.16
C GLU A 198 -22.00 -4.37 -7.00
N LYS A 199 -20.96 -3.68 -7.52
CA LYS A 199 -19.83 -4.29 -8.22
C LYS A 199 -18.84 -4.97 -7.30
N LYS A 200 -18.90 -4.68 -5.98
CA LYS A 200 -18.05 -5.26 -4.94
C LYS A 200 -16.56 -5.22 -5.31
N ILE A 201 -16.11 -4.08 -5.79
CA ILE A 201 -14.68 -3.82 -6.02
C ILE A 201 -14.01 -3.57 -4.66
N PHE A 202 -12.87 -4.20 -4.41
CA PHE A 202 -12.18 -4.11 -3.13
C PHE A 202 -10.88 -3.35 -3.21
N SER A 203 -10.08 -3.52 -4.26
CA SER A 203 -8.80 -2.83 -4.36
C SER A 203 -8.26 -2.81 -5.77
N ILE A 204 -7.45 -1.80 -6.06
CA ILE A 204 -6.54 -1.85 -7.20
C ILE A 204 -5.40 -2.82 -6.89
N MET A 205 -5.10 -3.70 -7.86
CA MET A 205 -4.01 -4.65 -7.72
C MET A 205 -2.74 -4.12 -8.38
N HIS A 206 -2.82 -3.87 -9.66
CA HIS A 206 -1.73 -3.39 -10.50
C HIS A 206 -2.27 -3.01 -11.87
N GLY A 207 -1.53 -2.18 -12.59
CA GLY A 207 -1.85 -1.83 -13.98
C GLY A 207 -0.72 -2.18 -14.93
N ASP A 208 -1.07 -2.63 -16.13
CA ASP A 208 -0.16 -2.61 -17.27
C ASP A 208 -0.24 -1.25 -18.00
N SER A 209 0.41 -1.11 -19.15
CA SER A 209 0.38 0.14 -19.93
C SER A 209 -1.02 0.55 -20.42
N ARG A 210 -1.99 -0.35 -20.44
CA ARG A 210 -3.34 -0.14 -21.00
C ARG A 210 -4.47 -0.37 -20.02
N LYS A 211 -4.26 -1.24 -19.00
CA LYS A 211 -5.34 -1.70 -18.12
C LYS A 211 -4.99 -1.47 -16.66
N MET A 212 -5.99 -1.11 -15.88
CA MET A 212 -5.95 -1.16 -14.43
C MET A 212 -6.73 -2.38 -13.95
N PHE A 213 -6.08 -3.25 -13.20
CA PHE A 213 -6.67 -4.46 -12.64
C PHE A 213 -7.14 -4.20 -11.21
N MET A 214 -8.30 -4.74 -10.89
CA MET A 214 -8.94 -4.62 -9.59
C MET A 214 -9.45 -5.99 -9.15
N PHE A 215 -9.57 -6.19 -7.85
CA PHE A 215 -10.20 -7.37 -7.30
C PHE A 215 -11.69 -7.11 -7.02
N SER A 216 -12.55 -8.03 -7.46
CA SER A 216 -13.98 -8.03 -7.15
C SER A 216 -14.34 -9.25 -6.32
N SER A 217 -15.02 -9.06 -5.19
CA SER A 217 -15.52 -10.17 -4.37
C SER A 217 -16.75 -10.85 -4.96
N VAL A 218 -17.37 -10.28 -5.98
CA VAL A 218 -18.38 -10.99 -6.74
C VAL A 218 -17.69 -12.13 -7.49
N ASN A 219 -17.89 -13.35 -7.02
CA ASN A 219 -17.27 -14.56 -7.54
C ASN A 219 -15.73 -14.63 -7.44
N ASN A 220 -15.10 -13.82 -6.59
CA ASN A 220 -13.64 -13.79 -6.37
C ASN A 220 -12.88 -13.65 -7.69
N ARG A 221 -13.17 -12.62 -8.46
CA ARG A 221 -12.60 -12.43 -9.79
C ARG A 221 -11.71 -11.20 -9.89
N ILE A 222 -10.75 -11.29 -10.79
CA ILE A 222 -10.00 -10.13 -11.26
C ILE A 222 -10.82 -9.47 -12.37
N VAL A 223 -11.05 -8.17 -12.21
CA VAL A 223 -11.68 -7.33 -13.22
C VAL A 223 -10.70 -6.25 -13.67
N TYR A 224 -10.95 -5.64 -14.81
CA TYR A 224 -10.11 -4.56 -15.30
C TYR A 224 -10.93 -3.47 -15.99
N ILE A 225 -10.31 -2.30 -16.08
CA ILE A 225 -10.79 -1.17 -16.87
C ILE A 225 -9.69 -0.67 -17.79
N ASP A 226 -10.06 -0.22 -18.99
CA ASP A 226 -9.11 0.40 -19.93
C ASP A 226 -8.73 1.81 -19.44
N LYS A 227 -7.45 2.08 -19.24
CA LYS A 227 -6.92 3.35 -18.72
C LYS A 227 -7.25 4.56 -19.60
N SER A 228 -7.41 4.36 -20.91
CA SER A 228 -7.80 5.41 -21.84
C SER A 228 -9.26 5.86 -21.70
N ASN A 229 -10.07 5.15 -20.91
CA ASN A 229 -11.50 5.44 -20.75
C ASN A 229 -11.97 5.14 -19.32
N ILE A 230 -11.21 5.62 -18.32
CA ILE A 230 -11.50 5.37 -16.92
C ILE A 230 -12.90 5.81 -16.52
N GLU A 231 -13.31 7.00 -16.92
CA GLU A 231 -14.56 7.61 -16.45
C GLU A 231 -15.81 6.86 -16.94
N LYS A 232 -15.76 6.27 -18.15
CA LYS A 232 -16.94 5.71 -18.83
C LYS A 232 -16.76 4.29 -19.31
N GLY A 233 -15.54 3.74 -19.27
CA GLY A 233 -15.24 2.41 -19.78
C GLY A 233 -15.96 1.29 -19.01
N ASP A 234 -16.25 0.18 -19.66
CA ASP A 234 -16.83 -0.99 -18.99
C ASP A 234 -15.80 -1.66 -18.10
N ILE A 235 -16.26 -2.12 -16.93
CA ILE A 235 -15.50 -3.01 -16.06
C ILE A 235 -15.69 -4.42 -16.62
N LYS A 236 -14.59 -5.04 -17.04
CA LYS A 236 -14.55 -6.34 -17.69
C LYS A 236 -13.90 -7.37 -16.80
N GLU A 237 -14.37 -8.61 -16.87
CA GLU A 237 -13.74 -9.73 -16.18
C GLU A 237 -12.51 -10.22 -16.97
N LEU A 238 -11.44 -10.56 -16.23
CA LEU A 238 -10.30 -11.27 -16.79
C LEU A 238 -10.72 -12.75 -16.96
N ARG A 239 -10.73 -13.21 -18.20
CA ARG A 239 -11.07 -14.60 -18.58
C ARG A 239 -9.81 -15.42 -18.76
#